data_fdfcca04c4c6751ac289f7648c8a6574
#
_entry.id   fdfcca04c4c6751ac289f7648c8a6574
#
_cell.length_a   1.000
_cell.length_b   1.000
_cell.length_c   1.000
_cell.angle_alpha   90.00
_cell.angle_beta   90.00
_cell.angle_gamma   90.00
#
_symmetry.space_group_name_H-M   'P 1'
#
loop_
_entity.id
_entity.type
_entity.pdbx_description
1 polymer ?
#
loop_
_entity_poly.entity_id
_entity_poly.type
_entity_poly.pdbx_seq_one_letter_code
_entity_poly.pdbx_strand_id
1 'polypeptide(L)'
;ARGTLVKIGHHMRAVSFDETPIWWQELNLVGVDAHGMEHWQGRDLYTFDLVQEWIRDGVYSVDGFVTHHFKLDDYKDALKLALENPPDVVKIVIDCQ
;
A
#
# COMPACT_ATOMS: atom_id res chain seq x y z
N ALA A 1 13.29 -1.57 23.62
CA ALA A 1 13.18 -0.16 24.01
C ALA A 1 13.92 0.72 22.99
N ARG A 2 13.45 1.94 22.79
CA ARG A 2 14.03 2.95 21.88
C ARG A 2 14.02 2.59 20.40
N GLY A 3 13.12 1.72 19.99
CA GLY A 3 12.90 1.38 18.57
C GLY A 3 12.03 2.41 17.86
N THR A 4 11.80 2.18 16.57
CA THR A 4 10.89 2.97 15.76
C THR A 4 9.71 2.11 15.33
N LEU A 5 8.50 2.60 15.60
CA LEU A 5 7.25 2.05 15.10
C LEU A 5 6.79 2.91 13.92
N VAL A 6 6.75 2.32 12.75
CA VAL A 6 6.28 3.01 11.54
C VAL A 6 4.80 2.67 11.32
N LYS A 7 3.96 3.70 11.33
CA LYS A 7 2.53 3.56 11.06
C LYS A 7 2.29 3.77 9.56
N ILE A 8 1.95 2.69 8.88
CA ILE A 8 1.54 2.68 7.48
C ILE A 8 0.02 2.47 7.37
N GLY A 9 -0.60 3.13 6.40
CA GLY A 9 -2.04 3.10 6.21
C GLY A 9 -2.78 4.09 7.11
N HIS A 10 -4.05 4.28 6.81
CA HIS A 10 -4.91 5.21 7.53
C HIS A 10 -6.22 4.54 7.97
N HIS A 11 -6.77 5.04 9.04
CA HIS A 11 -8.04 4.60 9.58
C HIS A 11 -9.13 5.61 9.21
N MET A 12 -10.18 5.14 8.57
CA MET A 12 -11.35 5.95 8.21
C MET A 12 -12.24 6.26 9.42
N ARG A 13 -11.99 5.59 10.55
CA ARG A 13 -12.73 5.79 11.80
C ARG A 13 -11.75 5.89 12.95
N ALA A 14 -12.12 6.65 13.97
CA ALA A 14 -11.35 6.70 15.20
C ALA A 14 -11.29 5.30 15.83
N VAL A 15 -10.09 4.91 16.24
CA VAL A 15 -9.84 3.67 17.00
C VAL A 15 -9.21 4.01 18.33
N SER A 16 -9.57 3.25 19.36
CA SER A 16 -8.95 3.33 20.66
C SER A 16 -7.83 2.30 20.73
N PHE A 17 -6.65 2.70 21.19
CA PHE A 17 -5.56 1.77 21.43
C PHE A 17 -4.79 2.17 22.69
N ASP A 18 -4.07 1.23 23.28
CA ASP A 18 -3.24 1.46 24.44
C ASP A 18 -1.88 2.04 24.00
N GLU A 19 -1.62 3.28 24.39
CA GLU A 19 -0.35 3.98 24.12
C GLU A 19 0.78 3.60 25.09
N THR A 20 0.48 2.85 26.14
CA THR A 20 1.45 2.49 27.19
C THR A 20 2.77 1.92 26.62
N PRO A 21 2.77 1.01 25.62
CA PRO A 21 4.01 0.49 25.07
C PRO A 21 4.88 1.56 24.41
N ILE A 22 4.29 2.64 23.89
CA ILE A 22 5.03 3.71 23.19
C ILE A 22 5.90 4.46 24.19
N TRP A 23 5.29 5.00 25.25
CA TRP A 23 6.05 5.79 26.23
C TRP A 23 6.86 4.91 27.17
N TRP A 24 6.35 3.71 27.55
CA TRP A 24 7.09 2.81 28.44
C TRP A 24 8.37 2.27 27.83
N GLN A 25 8.40 2.03 26.52
CA GLN A 25 9.55 1.53 25.81
C GLN A 25 10.36 2.64 25.10
N GLU A 26 10.02 3.90 25.32
CA GLU A 26 10.66 5.06 24.67
C GLU A 26 10.70 4.90 23.14
N LEU A 27 9.55 4.55 22.52
CA LEU A 27 9.49 4.33 21.08
C LEU A 27 9.31 5.65 20.31
N ASN A 28 9.95 5.72 19.15
CA ASN A 28 9.62 6.73 18.15
C ASN A 28 8.41 6.25 17.35
N LEU A 29 7.37 7.07 17.25
CA LEU A 29 6.23 6.80 16.39
C LEU A 29 6.30 7.70 15.16
N VAL A 30 6.42 7.10 13.98
CA VAL A 30 6.54 7.79 12.70
C VAL A 30 5.38 7.41 11.79
N GLY A 31 4.64 8.38 11.30
CA GLY A 31 3.66 8.19 10.23
C GLY A 31 4.32 8.30 8.88
N VAL A 32 3.86 7.50 7.93
CA VAL A 32 4.25 7.61 6.52
C VAL A 32 3.01 7.71 5.66
N ASP A 33 3.07 8.54 4.64
CA ASP A 33 2.02 8.64 3.63
C ASP A 33 2.30 7.68 2.46
N ALA A 34 1.30 7.49 1.63
CA ALA A 34 1.33 6.51 0.54
C ALA A 34 2.35 6.86 -0.57
N HIS A 35 2.57 8.15 -0.80
CA HIS A 35 3.45 8.64 -1.85
C HIS A 35 3.87 10.09 -1.57
N GLY A 36 5.01 10.49 -2.11
CA GLY A 36 5.54 11.83 -1.96
C GLY A 36 6.79 12.05 -2.80
N MET A 37 7.52 13.09 -2.46
CA MET A 37 8.86 13.31 -3.00
C MET A 37 9.87 12.50 -2.18
N GLU A 38 10.65 11.70 -2.88
CA GLU A 38 11.68 10.85 -2.31
C GLU A 38 13.07 11.37 -2.67
N HIS A 39 14.00 11.25 -1.74
CA HIS A 39 15.42 11.47 -2.01
C HIS A 39 16.11 10.11 -2.15
N TRP A 40 16.37 9.69 -3.38
CA TRP A 40 16.96 8.39 -3.69
C TRP A 40 18.21 8.53 -4.54
N GLN A 41 19.34 8.04 -4.05
CA GLN A 41 20.63 8.06 -4.75
C GLN A 41 21.03 9.46 -5.28
N GLY A 42 20.79 10.51 -4.48
CA GLY A 42 21.11 11.88 -4.84
C GLY A 42 20.16 12.54 -5.82
N ARG A 43 19.00 11.93 -6.10
CA ARG A 43 17.93 12.49 -6.93
C ARG A 43 16.67 12.69 -6.11
N ASP A 44 15.97 13.79 -6.36
CA ASP A 44 14.63 14.02 -5.87
C ASP A 44 13.64 13.60 -6.96
N LEU A 45 12.77 12.63 -6.65
CA LEU A 45 11.79 12.12 -7.59
C LEU A 45 10.53 11.69 -6.84
N TYR A 46 9.43 11.60 -7.56
CA TYR A 46 8.17 11.19 -6.98
C TYR A 46 8.15 9.68 -6.76
N THR A 47 7.52 9.21 -5.66
CA THR A 47 7.46 7.78 -5.31
C THR A 47 7.03 6.89 -6.47
N PHE A 48 6.02 7.33 -7.27
CA PHE A 48 5.56 6.54 -8.41
C PHE A 48 6.60 6.38 -9.51
N ASP A 49 7.39 7.43 -9.79
CA ASP A 49 8.46 7.37 -10.78
C ASP A 49 9.56 6.41 -10.32
N LEU A 50 9.93 6.48 -9.05
CA LEU A 50 10.90 5.57 -8.43
C LEU A 50 10.45 4.10 -8.52
N VAL A 51 9.19 3.82 -8.18
CA VAL A 51 8.64 2.46 -8.23
C VAL A 51 8.58 1.96 -9.67
N GLN A 52 8.22 2.80 -10.64
CA GLN A 52 8.23 2.42 -12.06
C GLN A 52 9.65 2.12 -12.56
N GLU A 53 10.66 2.91 -12.13
CA GLU A 53 12.05 2.60 -12.41
C GLU A 53 12.45 1.23 -11.86
N TRP A 54 12.11 0.93 -10.61
CA TRP A 54 12.40 -0.37 -9.98
C TRP A 54 11.75 -1.55 -10.69
N ILE A 55 10.50 -1.39 -11.13
CA ILE A 55 9.80 -2.43 -11.90
C ILE A 55 10.50 -2.65 -13.25
N ARG A 56 10.77 -1.57 -13.99
CA ARG A 56 11.45 -1.63 -15.29
C ARG A 56 12.83 -2.27 -15.18
N ASP A 57 13.56 -1.95 -14.13
CA ASP A 57 14.94 -2.39 -13.94
C ASP A 57 15.01 -3.78 -13.24
N GLY A 58 13.85 -4.41 -12.98
CA GLY A 58 13.75 -5.74 -12.38
C GLY A 58 14.14 -5.82 -10.91
N VAL A 59 14.24 -4.67 -10.22
CA VAL A 59 14.49 -4.61 -8.77
C VAL A 59 13.26 -5.06 -7.98
N TYR A 60 12.08 -4.79 -8.53
CA TYR A 60 10.79 -5.14 -7.94
C TYR A 60 9.90 -5.82 -8.97
N SER A 61 9.37 -6.99 -8.64
CA SER A 61 8.39 -7.68 -9.48
C SER A 61 6.97 -7.42 -8.99
N VAL A 62 6.08 -7.21 -9.95
CA VAL A 62 4.63 -7.12 -9.72
C VAL A 62 3.89 -8.38 -10.17
N ASP A 63 4.61 -9.45 -10.50
CA ASP A 63 4.03 -10.73 -10.91
C ASP A 63 3.11 -11.26 -9.80
N GLY A 64 1.92 -11.69 -10.19
CA GLY A 64 0.90 -12.19 -9.28
C GLY A 64 0.15 -11.11 -8.47
N PHE A 65 0.46 -9.83 -8.62
CA PHE A 65 -0.31 -8.77 -7.98
C PHE A 65 -1.73 -8.67 -8.53
N VAL A 66 -1.88 -8.70 -9.86
CA VAL A 66 -3.21 -8.73 -10.48
C VAL A 66 -3.71 -10.17 -10.47
N THR A 67 -4.69 -10.41 -9.62
CA THR A 67 -5.26 -11.74 -9.41
C THR A 67 -6.55 -11.98 -10.19
N HIS A 68 -7.29 -10.91 -10.50
CA HIS A 68 -8.58 -11.00 -11.15
C HIS A 68 -8.76 -9.94 -12.24
N HIS A 69 -9.26 -10.38 -13.38
CA HIS A 69 -9.60 -9.52 -14.53
C HIS A 69 -11.09 -9.62 -14.81
N PHE A 70 -11.72 -8.47 -15.01
CA PHE A 70 -13.12 -8.35 -15.41
C PHE A 70 -13.23 -7.45 -16.65
N LYS A 71 -14.22 -7.72 -17.48
CA LYS A 71 -14.61 -6.79 -18.53
C LYS A 71 -15.40 -5.63 -17.92
N LEU A 72 -15.46 -4.51 -18.64
CA LEU A 72 -16.20 -3.34 -18.18
C LEU A 72 -17.67 -3.66 -17.90
N ASP A 73 -18.31 -4.50 -18.71
CA ASP A 73 -19.71 -4.89 -18.53
C ASP A 73 -19.95 -5.68 -17.23
N ASP A 74 -18.92 -6.34 -16.72
CA ASP A 74 -18.95 -7.17 -15.51
C ASP A 74 -18.50 -6.38 -14.24
N TYR A 75 -18.42 -5.05 -14.31
CA TYR A 75 -17.89 -4.22 -13.21
C TYR A 75 -18.61 -4.43 -11.87
N LYS A 76 -19.92 -4.80 -11.89
CA LYS A 76 -20.67 -5.06 -10.66
C LYS A 76 -20.16 -6.29 -9.93
N ASP A 77 -19.78 -7.33 -10.66
CA ASP A 77 -19.21 -8.54 -10.08
C ASP A 77 -17.79 -8.28 -9.55
N ALA A 78 -17.00 -7.46 -10.25
CA ALA A 78 -15.71 -6.99 -9.77
C ALA A 78 -15.83 -6.23 -8.43
N LEU A 79 -16.80 -5.30 -8.33
CA LEU A 79 -17.06 -4.56 -7.10
C LEU A 79 -17.56 -5.46 -5.96
N LYS A 80 -18.42 -6.43 -6.27
CA LYS A 80 -18.89 -7.40 -5.28
C LYS A 80 -17.74 -8.22 -4.73
N LEU A 81 -16.89 -8.77 -5.59
CA LEU A 81 -15.70 -9.52 -5.20
C LEU A 81 -14.75 -8.67 -4.34
N ALA A 82 -14.54 -7.39 -4.69
CA ALA A 82 -13.73 -6.46 -3.92
C ALA A 82 -14.29 -6.21 -2.51
N LEU A 83 -15.62 -6.15 -2.36
CA LEU A 83 -16.28 -5.97 -1.07
C LEU A 83 -16.22 -7.23 -0.19
N GLU A 84 -16.35 -8.41 -0.81
CA GLU A 84 -16.22 -9.71 -0.13
C GLU A 84 -14.78 -9.96 0.32
N ASN A 85 -13.81 -9.42 -0.41
CA ASN A 85 -12.37 -9.44 -0.12
C ASN A 85 -11.85 -10.82 0.36
N PRO A 86 -12.06 -11.91 -0.40
CA PRO A 86 -11.55 -13.22 -0.01
C PRO A 86 -10.01 -13.26 -0.06
N PRO A 87 -9.37 -14.21 0.65
CA PRO A 87 -7.91 -14.21 0.85
C PRO A 87 -7.07 -14.33 -0.42
N ASP A 88 -7.62 -14.82 -1.50
CA ASP A 88 -6.98 -14.98 -2.82
C ASP A 88 -7.09 -13.74 -3.71
N VAL A 89 -7.82 -12.72 -3.28
CA VAL A 89 -7.95 -11.45 -4.00
C VAL A 89 -6.90 -10.46 -3.51
N VAL A 90 -5.96 -10.11 -4.38
CA VAL A 90 -4.96 -9.06 -4.11
C VAL A 90 -5.29 -7.80 -4.90
N LYS A 91 -5.46 -7.93 -6.20
CA LYS A 91 -5.76 -6.80 -7.09
C LYS A 91 -6.74 -7.22 -8.18
N ILE A 92 -7.81 -6.45 -8.30
CA ILE A 92 -8.81 -6.60 -9.36
C ILE A 92 -8.58 -5.52 -10.40
N VAL A 93 -8.60 -5.89 -11.67
CA VAL A 93 -8.50 -4.97 -12.81
C VAL A 93 -9.75 -5.10 -13.66
N ILE A 94 -10.27 -3.97 -14.13
CA ILE A 94 -11.33 -3.90 -15.11
C ILE A 94 -10.73 -3.48 -16.43
N ASP A 95 -10.83 -4.36 -17.43
CA ASP A 95 -10.33 -4.14 -18.78
C ASP A 95 -11.37 -3.34 -19.56
N CYS A 96 -11.00 -2.15 -20.00
CA CYS A 96 -11.87 -1.22 -20.73
C CYS A 96 -11.77 -1.33 -22.26
N GLN A 97 -11.21 -2.44 -22.77
CA GLN A 97 -11.06 -2.69 -24.20
C GLN A 97 -12.03 -3.77 -24.68
#